data_25b09bf12ecfd78524ccc8745d37d498
#
_entry.id   25b09bf12ecfd78524ccc8745d37d498
#
_cell.length_a   1.000
_cell.length_b   1.000
_cell.length_c   1.000
_cell.angle_alpha   90.00
_cell.angle_beta   90.00
_cell.angle_gamma   90.00
#
_symmetry.space_group_name_H-M   'P 1'
#
loop_
_entity.id
_entity.type
_entity.pdbx_description
1 polymer ?
#
loop_
_entity_poly.entity_id
_entity_poly.type
_entity_poly.pdbx_seq_one_letter_code
_entity_poly.pdbx_strand_id
1 'polypeptide(L)'
;IIRSAYSQSDANELIIEIKKDNETSLKSESIFKKKYSFILMLAFLVAAFNQFSGINAFLYYAPRIFEAGGLGQSAALLNSVGIGFTNVIFTYVGISLIDKLGRRSLLYIGSIGYIISLTLISLSFILEWGGVMLPIFLFLFIASHAIGQGAIIWVYISEIFPNHIRSYGQSFGISTHWVL
;
A
#
# COMPACT_ATOMS: atom_id res chain seq x y z
N ILE A 1 -13.78 24.34 -19.15
CA ILE A 1 -14.36 23.69 -17.97
C ILE A 1 -14.01 24.50 -16.70
N ILE A 2 -12.75 24.86 -16.43
CA ILE A 2 -12.36 25.63 -15.22
C ILE A 2 -13.06 26.99 -15.14
N ARG A 3 -13.19 27.71 -16.27
CA ARG A 3 -13.82 29.04 -16.32
C ARG A 3 -15.35 29.03 -16.08
N SER A 4 -16.01 27.89 -16.13
CA SER A 4 -17.45 27.77 -15.86
C SER A 4 -17.79 27.44 -14.42
N ALA A 5 -16.80 27.00 -13.62
CA ALA A 5 -16.98 26.53 -12.24
C ALA A 5 -16.51 27.54 -11.18
N TYR A 6 -15.72 28.56 -11.55
CA TYR A 6 -15.10 29.51 -10.64
C TYR A 6 -15.37 30.97 -11.06
N SER A 7 -15.27 31.91 -10.11
CA SER A 7 -15.25 33.34 -10.43
C SER A 7 -14.10 33.65 -11.40
N GLN A 8 -14.27 34.66 -12.25
CA GLN A 8 -13.29 34.98 -13.30
C GLN A 8 -11.89 35.31 -12.75
N SER A 9 -11.83 35.92 -11.55
CA SER A 9 -10.59 36.19 -10.81
C SER A 9 -9.91 34.90 -10.36
N ASP A 10 -10.67 34.00 -9.72
CA ASP A 10 -10.16 32.74 -9.16
C ASP A 10 -9.70 31.78 -10.29
N ALA A 11 -10.43 31.79 -11.40
CA ALA A 11 -10.06 31.01 -12.58
C ALA A 11 -8.73 31.49 -13.20
N ASN A 12 -8.48 32.81 -13.22
CA ASN A 12 -7.23 33.36 -13.73
C ASN A 12 -6.05 33.08 -12.79
N GLU A 13 -6.23 33.18 -11.47
CA GLU A 13 -5.21 32.79 -10.49
C GLU A 13 -4.84 31.31 -10.63
N LEU A 14 -5.82 30.43 -10.73
CA LEU A 14 -5.62 29.00 -10.94
C LEU A 14 -4.87 28.69 -12.24
N ILE A 15 -5.18 29.40 -13.33
CA ILE A 15 -4.50 29.25 -14.61
C ILE A 15 -3.03 29.72 -14.52
N ILE A 16 -2.76 30.79 -13.78
CA ILE A 16 -1.39 31.30 -13.55
C ILE A 16 -0.61 30.28 -12.70
N GLU A 17 -1.21 29.72 -11.65
CA GLU A 17 -0.62 28.70 -10.80
C GLU A 17 -0.28 27.42 -11.58
N ILE A 18 -1.23 26.94 -12.39
CA ILE A 18 -1.02 25.78 -13.28
C ILE A 18 0.10 26.03 -14.30
N LYS A 19 0.18 27.22 -14.87
CA LYS A 19 1.27 27.59 -15.80
C LYS A 19 2.61 27.63 -15.10
N LYS A 20 2.69 28.20 -13.90
CA LYS A 20 3.90 28.24 -13.10
C LYS A 20 4.38 26.86 -12.68
N ASP A 21 3.45 25.99 -12.29
CA ASP A 21 3.74 24.58 -11.98
C ASP A 21 4.23 23.81 -13.21
N ASN A 22 3.63 24.04 -14.38
CA ASN A 22 4.09 23.45 -15.63
C ASN A 22 5.50 23.94 -16.05
N GLU A 23 5.80 25.23 -15.92
CA GLU A 23 7.13 25.77 -16.20
C GLU A 23 8.18 25.24 -15.22
N THR A 24 7.80 25.02 -13.96
CA THR A 24 8.66 24.42 -12.94
C THR A 24 8.87 22.92 -13.18
N SER A 25 7.86 22.21 -13.68
CA SER A 25 7.94 20.78 -14.00
C SER A 25 8.79 20.50 -15.26
N LEU A 26 8.94 21.47 -16.16
CA LEU A 26 9.83 21.37 -17.32
C LEU A 26 11.32 21.47 -16.94
N LYS A 27 11.65 22.01 -15.75
CA LYS A 27 13.01 21.96 -15.21
C LYS A 27 13.22 20.64 -14.50
N SER A 28 13.77 19.65 -15.18
CA SER A 28 14.18 18.37 -14.61
C SER A 28 15.10 18.62 -13.41
N GLU A 29 14.53 18.49 -12.20
CA GLU A 29 15.29 18.63 -10.96
C GLU A 29 15.61 17.26 -10.39
N SER A 30 16.87 16.99 -10.05
CA SER A 30 17.26 15.72 -9.44
C SER A 30 16.59 15.55 -8.07
N ILE A 31 15.97 14.37 -7.87
CA ILE A 31 15.35 14.01 -6.59
C ILE A 31 16.39 13.82 -5.47
N PHE A 32 17.66 13.55 -5.80
CA PHE A 32 18.72 13.28 -4.83
C PHE A 32 19.34 14.55 -4.22
N LYS A 33 18.70 15.72 -4.36
CA LYS A 33 19.13 16.94 -3.68
C LYS A 33 18.86 16.84 -2.17
N LYS A 34 19.73 17.43 -1.37
CA LYS A 34 19.64 17.45 0.11
C LYS A 34 18.26 17.89 0.63
N LYS A 35 17.59 18.82 -0.07
CA LYS A 35 16.25 19.30 0.30
C LYS A 35 15.16 18.22 0.26
N TYR A 36 15.36 17.14 -0.51
CA TYR A 36 14.40 16.04 -0.63
C TYR A 36 14.81 14.80 0.16
N SER A 37 15.96 14.82 0.86
CA SER A 37 16.51 13.64 1.53
C SER A 37 15.54 13.02 2.54
N PHE A 38 14.81 13.84 3.29
CA PHE A 38 13.82 13.36 4.26
C PHE A 38 12.65 12.65 3.56
N ILE A 39 12.12 13.23 2.48
CA ILE A 39 11.00 12.65 1.71
C ILE A 39 11.44 11.35 1.03
N LEU A 40 12.66 11.32 0.48
CA LEU A 40 13.24 10.11 -0.11
C LEU A 40 13.41 9.00 0.93
N MET A 41 13.95 9.35 2.10
CA MET A 41 14.09 8.40 3.20
C MET A 41 12.73 7.84 3.64
N LEU A 42 11.73 8.70 3.74
CA LEU A 42 10.37 8.29 4.10
C LEU A 42 9.77 7.36 3.05
N ALA A 43 9.87 7.71 1.75
CA ALA A 43 9.40 6.87 0.65
C ALA A 43 10.12 5.51 0.63
N PHE A 44 11.45 5.51 0.85
CA PHE A 44 12.24 4.29 0.96
C PHE A 44 11.76 3.41 2.11
N LEU A 45 11.64 3.96 3.32
CA LEU A 45 11.23 3.19 4.50
C LEU A 45 9.83 2.60 4.34
N VAL A 46 8.87 3.42 3.85
CA VAL A 46 7.49 2.98 3.66
C VAL A 46 7.41 1.86 2.61
N ALA A 47 8.14 1.97 1.50
CA ALA A 47 8.19 0.94 0.46
C ALA A 47 8.92 -0.33 0.94
N ALA A 48 10.03 -0.18 1.67
CA ALA A 48 10.80 -1.28 2.23
C ALA A 48 9.99 -2.06 3.28
N PHE A 49 9.38 -1.38 4.24
CA PHE A 49 8.54 -2.03 5.25
C PHE A 49 7.32 -2.72 4.66
N ASN A 50 6.75 -2.18 3.59
CA ASN A 50 5.68 -2.86 2.87
C ASN A 50 6.17 -4.21 2.31
N GLN A 51 7.33 -4.24 1.70
CA GLN A 51 7.92 -5.49 1.18
C GLN A 51 8.30 -6.46 2.30
N PHE A 52 8.92 -5.96 3.38
CA PHE A 52 9.30 -6.77 4.55
C PHE A 52 8.10 -7.31 5.35
N SER A 53 6.87 -6.83 5.09
CA SER A 53 5.66 -7.46 5.65
C SER A 53 5.46 -8.90 5.18
N GLY A 54 6.15 -9.31 4.10
CA GLY A 54 6.08 -10.66 3.55
C GLY A 54 4.84 -10.91 2.70
N ILE A 55 4.08 -9.88 2.32
CA ILE A 55 2.83 -10.03 1.56
C ILE A 55 3.00 -10.88 0.30
N ASN A 56 4.09 -10.67 -0.46
CA ASN A 56 4.37 -11.41 -1.67
C ASN A 56 4.62 -12.90 -1.38
N ALA A 57 5.32 -13.23 -0.29
CA ALA A 57 5.51 -14.61 0.13
C ALA A 57 4.18 -15.29 0.44
N PHE A 58 3.30 -14.63 1.17
CA PHE A 58 1.96 -15.17 1.48
C PHE A 58 1.10 -15.34 0.23
N LEU A 59 1.14 -14.42 -0.72
CA LEU A 59 0.37 -14.53 -1.96
C LEU A 59 0.90 -15.65 -2.89
N TYR A 60 2.21 -15.75 -3.06
CA TYR A 60 2.80 -16.73 -3.99
C TYR A 60 2.85 -18.15 -3.41
N TYR A 61 3.04 -18.29 -2.10
CA TYR A 61 3.17 -19.59 -1.45
C TYR A 61 1.93 -19.99 -0.64
N ALA A 62 0.80 -19.28 -0.80
CA ALA A 62 -0.44 -19.56 -0.06
C ALA A 62 -0.82 -21.05 -0.03
N PRO A 63 -0.86 -21.81 -1.14
CA PRO A 63 -1.20 -23.22 -1.07
C PRO A 63 -0.28 -24.01 -0.16
N ARG A 64 1.03 -23.80 -0.26
CA ARG A 64 2.03 -24.51 0.55
C ARG A 64 1.94 -24.14 2.04
N ILE A 65 1.60 -22.89 2.35
CA ILE A 65 1.42 -22.44 3.73
C ILE A 65 0.19 -23.11 4.35
N PHE A 66 -0.89 -23.25 3.58
CA PHE A 66 -2.08 -23.96 4.03
C PHE A 66 -1.85 -25.45 4.20
N GLU A 67 -1.13 -26.09 3.27
CA GLU A 67 -0.74 -27.50 3.39
C GLU A 67 0.15 -27.73 4.61
N ALA A 68 1.13 -26.87 4.86
CA ALA A 68 1.98 -26.93 6.05
C ALA A 68 1.19 -26.74 7.35
N GLY A 69 0.09 -26.00 7.31
CA GLY A 69 -0.86 -25.87 8.42
C GLY A 69 -1.83 -27.02 8.58
N GLY A 70 -1.66 -28.10 7.78
CA GLY A 70 -2.47 -29.32 7.90
C GLY A 70 -3.73 -29.37 7.05
N LEU A 71 -3.93 -28.44 6.09
CA LEU A 71 -5.02 -28.55 5.13
C LEU A 71 -4.67 -29.53 4.01
N GLY A 72 -5.66 -30.30 3.59
CA GLY A 72 -5.51 -31.12 2.38
C GLY A 72 -5.36 -30.24 1.11
N GLN A 73 -4.70 -30.77 0.07
CA GLN A 73 -4.35 -30.02 -1.14
C GLN A 73 -5.53 -29.28 -1.79
N SER A 74 -6.70 -29.90 -1.91
CA SER A 74 -7.89 -29.25 -2.48
C SER A 74 -8.38 -28.08 -1.64
N ALA A 75 -8.37 -28.21 -0.29
CA ALA A 75 -8.73 -27.13 0.61
C ALA A 75 -7.71 -26.00 0.58
N ALA A 76 -6.42 -26.30 0.50
CA ALA A 76 -5.34 -25.33 0.38
C ALA A 76 -5.48 -24.49 -0.90
N LEU A 77 -5.76 -25.10 -2.03
CA LEU A 77 -6.00 -24.40 -3.29
C LEU A 77 -7.24 -23.51 -3.21
N LEU A 78 -8.35 -24.01 -2.67
CA LEU A 78 -9.58 -23.22 -2.52
C LEU A 78 -9.39 -22.01 -1.63
N ASN A 79 -8.71 -22.17 -0.48
CA ASN A 79 -8.38 -21.06 0.41
C ASN A 79 -7.44 -20.04 -0.25
N SER A 80 -6.52 -20.47 -1.11
CA SER A 80 -5.64 -19.57 -1.87
C SER A 80 -6.41 -18.69 -2.86
N VAL A 81 -7.43 -19.23 -3.49
CA VAL A 81 -8.38 -18.44 -4.31
C VAL A 81 -9.11 -17.42 -3.42
N GLY A 82 -9.56 -17.85 -2.24
CA GLY A 82 -10.19 -16.98 -1.25
C GLY A 82 -9.31 -15.81 -0.80
N ILE A 83 -7.99 -16.01 -0.67
CA ILE A 83 -7.01 -14.94 -0.40
C ILE A 83 -7.07 -13.87 -1.50
N GLY A 84 -7.10 -14.27 -2.78
CA GLY A 84 -7.21 -13.34 -3.90
C GLY A 84 -8.48 -12.48 -3.82
N PHE A 85 -9.63 -13.10 -3.56
CA PHE A 85 -10.89 -12.37 -3.37
C PHE A 85 -10.84 -11.42 -2.18
N THR A 86 -10.33 -11.88 -1.05
CA THR A 86 -10.15 -11.04 0.14
C THR A 86 -9.29 -9.82 -0.18
N ASN A 87 -8.18 -10.00 -0.87
CA ASN A 87 -7.31 -8.90 -1.27
C ASN A 87 -8.06 -7.86 -2.11
N VAL A 88 -8.81 -8.28 -3.12
CA VAL A 88 -9.60 -7.37 -3.98
C VAL A 88 -10.66 -6.61 -3.17
N ILE A 89 -11.46 -7.32 -2.37
CA ILE A 89 -12.53 -6.71 -1.58
C ILE A 89 -11.96 -5.67 -0.60
N PHE A 90 -10.96 -6.04 0.17
CA PHE A 90 -10.40 -5.16 1.20
C PHE A 90 -9.53 -4.04 0.62
N THR A 91 -8.95 -4.19 -0.55
CA THR A 91 -8.33 -3.10 -1.32
C THR A 91 -9.38 -2.06 -1.71
N TYR A 92 -10.53 -2.50 -2.23
CA TYR A 92 -11.65 -1.60 -2.55
C TYR A 92 -12.19 -0.88 -1.32
N VAL A 93 -12.34 -1.59 -0.20
CA VAL A 93 -12.72 -0.99 1.09
C VAL A 93 -11.70 0.06 1.52
N GLY A 94 -10.40 -0.23 1.44
CA GLY A 94 -9.33 0.71 1.77
C GLY A 94 -9.40 1.98 0.94
N ILE A 95 -9.54 1.87 -0.38
CA ILE A 95 -9.70 3.02 -1.28
C ILE A 95 -10.94 3.84 -0.93
N SER A 96 -12.07 3.18 -0.65
CA SER A 96 -13.32 3.86 -0.30
C SER A 96 -13.26 4.60 1.05
N LEU A 97 -12.38 4.18 1.94
CA LEU A 97 -12.18 4.78 3.26
C LEU A 97 -11.12 5.88 3.28
N ILE A 98 -10.32 6.02 2.23
CA ILE A 98 -9.15 6.92 2.20
C ILE A 98 -9.54 8.38 2.45
N ASP A 99 -10.68 8.82 1.91
CA ASP A 99 -11.16 10.19 2.05
C ASP A 99 -11.89 10.44 3.39
N LYS A 100 -12.38 9.38 4.04
CA LYS A 100 -13.09 9.46 5.32
C LYS A 100 -12.15 9.39 6.51
N LEU A 101 -11.23 8.45 6.51
CA LEU A 101 -10.33 8.16 7.64
C LEU A 101 -8.94 8.79 7.45
N GLY A 102 -8.58 9.13 6.21
CA GLY A 102 -7.27 9.65 5.87
C GLY A 102 -6.19 8.57 5.76
N ARG A 103 -5.13 8.89 5.02
CA ARG A 103 -4.04 7.96 4.68
C ARG A 103 -3.33 7.43 5.92
N ARG A 104 -3.03 8.32 6.89
CA ARG A 104 -2.29 7.95 8.11
C ARG A 104 -3.04 6.97 8.99
N SER A 105 -4.33 7.19 9.19
CA SER A 105 -5.17 6.30 10.02
C SER A 105 -5.28 4.92 9.42
N LEU A 106 -5.47 4.82 8.09
CA LEU A 106 -5.54 3.54 7.39
C LEU A 106 -4.21 2.78 7.44
N LEU A 107 -3.07 3.49 7.30
CA LEU A 107 -1.75 2.88 7.47
C LEU A 107 -1.57 2.32 8.89
N TYR A 108 -2.00 3.02 9.94
CA TYR A 108 -1.94 2.51 11.32
C TYR A 108 -2.85 1.32 11.54
N ILE A 109 -4.11 1.39 11.08
CA ILE A 109 -5.08 0.30 11.22
C ILE A 109 -4.55 -0.95 10.51
N GLY A 110 -4.09 -0.82 9.27
CA GLY A 110 -3.50 -1.92 8.53
C GLY A 110 -2.26 -2.48 9.22
N SER A 111 -1.34 -1.61 9.68
CA SER A 111 -0.10 -2.04 10.34
C SER A 111 -0.37 -2.81 11.64
N ILE A 112 -1.26 -2.32 12.49
CA ILE A 112 -1.64 -3.02 13.73
C ILE A 112 -2.30 -4.35 13.38
N GLY A 113 -3.23 -4.35 12.42
CA GLY A 113 -3.94 -5.56 12.01
C GLY A 113 -3.00 -6.64 11.48
N TYR A 114 -2.05 -6.30 10.61
CA TYR A 114 -1.14 -7.31 10.09
C TYR A 114 -0.08 -7.76 11.12
N ILE A 115 0.36 -6.91 12.05
CA ILE A 115 1.23 -7.33 13.16
C ILE A 115 0.53 -8.37 14.03
N ILE A 116 -0.72 -8.11 14.40
CA ILE A 116 -1.52 -9.04 15.20
C ILE A 116 -1.70 -10.36 14.44
N SER A 117 -2.10 -10.30 13.17
CA SER A 117 -2.35 -11.50 12.38
C SER A 117 -1.09 -12.31 12.12
N LEU A 118 0.06 -11.68 11.83
CA LEU A 118 1.34 -12.37 11.69
C LEU A 118 1.77 -13.05 13.00
N THR A 119 1.54 -12.39 14.13
CA THR A 119 1.79 -13.00 15.45
C THR A 119 0.91 -14.24 15.66
N LEU A 120 -0.37 -14.15 15.32
CA LEU A 120 -1.30 -15.29 15.44
C LEU A 120 -0.94 -16.43 14.46
N ILE A 121 -0.53 -16.12 13.24
CA ILE A 121 -0.02 -17.11 12.29
C ILE A 121 1.21 -17.83 12.87
N SER A 122 2.18 -17.08 13.40
CA SER A 122 3.37 -17.67 14.03
C SER A 122 3.03 -18.55 15.22
N LEU A 123 2.14 -18.11 16.09
CA LEU A 123 1.66 -18.89 17.22
C LEU A 123 0.90 -20.15 16.77
N SER A 124 0.14 -20.06 15.68
CA SER A 124 -0.59 -21.21 15.12
C SER A 124 0.36 -22.34 14.71
N PHE A 125 1.53 -22.01 14.16
CA PHE A 125 2.56 -23.02 13.85
C PHE A 125 3.28 -23.54 15.08
N ILE A 126 3.62 -22.68 16.06
CA ILE A 126 4.35 -23.06 17.29
C ILE A 126 3.47 -23.94 18.20
N LEU A 127 2.20 -23.60 18.31
CA LEU A 127 1.25 -24.29 19.21
C LEU A 127 0.42 -25.37 18.50
N GLU A 128 0.77 -25.63 17.23
CA GLU A 128 0.09 -26.64 16.39
C GLU A 128 -1.44 -26.47 16.33
N TRP A 129 -1.92 -25.21 16.30
CA TRP A 129 -3.34 -24.88 16.13
C TRP A 129 -3.81 -25.17 14.70
N GLY A 130 -3.63 -26.38 14.23
CA GLY A 130 -3.92 -26.77 12.86
C GLY A 130 -5.39 -26.56 12.42
N GLY A 131 -5.68 -26.91 11.16
CA GLY A 131 -7.03 -26.89 10.63
C GLY A 131 -7.53 -25.48 10.25
N VAL A 132 -8.65 -25.04 10.83
CA VAL A 132 -9.36 -23.82 10.41
C VAL A 132 -8.72 -22.52 10.89
N MET A 133 -7.91 -22.54 11.94
CA MET A 133 -7.34 -21.33 12.55
C MET A 133 -6.36 -20.62 11.64
N LEU A 134 -5.48 -21.35 10.98
CA LEU A 134 -4.47 -20.76 10.07
C LEU A 134 -5.10 -20.00 8.90
N PRO A 135 -6.10 -20.54 8.17
CA PRO A 135 -6.83 -19.78 7.16
C PRO A 135 -7.41 -18.48 7.68
N ILE A 136 -8.08 -18.48 8.84
CA ILE A 136 -8.67 -17.28 9.44
C ILE A 136 -7.63 -16.21 9.66
N PHE A 137 -6.47 -16.54 10.22
CA PHE A 137 -5.40 -15.59 10.50
C PHE A 137 -4.74 -15.08 9.20
N LEU A 138 -4.61 -15.92 8.17
CA LEU A 138 -4.13 -15.51 6.86
C LEU A 138 -5.10 -14.56 6.16
N PHE A 139 -6.40 -14.84 6.18
CA PHE A 139 -7.41 -13.91 5.67
C PHE A 139 -7.37 -12.57 6.40
N LEU A 140 -7.22 -12.59 7.73
CA LEU A 140 -7.09 -11.38 8.54
C LEU A 140 -5.83 -10.58 8.16
N PHE A 141 -4.69 -11.26 7.94
CA PHE A 141 -3.47 -10.65 7.47
C PHE A 141 -3.65 -9.95 6.12
N ILE A 142 -4.20 -10.67 5.14
CA ILE A 142 -4.43 -10.12 3.79
C ILE A 142 -5.41 -8.94 3.84
N ALA A 143 -6.51 -9.04 4.59
CA ALA A 143 -7.49 -7.97 4.74
C ALA A 143 -6.86 -6.72 5.36
N SER A 144 -6.09 -6.88 6.43
CA SER A 144 -5.42 -5.78 7.12
C SER A 144 -4.38 -5.11 6.24
N HIS A 145 -3.58 -5.91 5.52
CA HIS A 145 -2.59 -5.41 4.57
C HIS A 145 -3.26 -4.66 3.42
N ALA A 146 -4.32 -5.21 2.84
CA ALA A 146 -5.03 -4.62 1.71
C ALA A 146 -5.65 -3.26 2.06
N ILE A 147 -6.28 -3.12 3.25
CA ILE A 147 -6.86 -1.86 3.72
C ILE A 147 -5.79 -0.80 3.96
N GLY A 148 -4.66 -1.17 4.56
CA GLY A 148 -3.63 -0.23 5.00
C GLY A 148 -2.51 -0.06 3.99
N GLN A 149 -1.74 -1.11 3.77
CA GLN A 149 -0.50 -1.04 3.01
C GLN A 149 -0.71 -1.22 1.51
N GLY A 150 -1.69 -2.02 1.08
CA GLY A 150 -1.84 -2.43 -0.32
C GLY A 150 -2.05 -1.26 -1.29
N ALA A 151 -3.08 -0.47 -1.07
CA ALA A 151 -3.41 0.66 -1.95
C ALA A 151 -2.89 2.01 -1.42
N ILE A 152 -2.96 2.22 -0.09
CA ILE A 152 -2.74 3.52 0.54
C ILE A 152 -1.29 3.98 0.41
N ILE A 153 -0.33 3.06 0.44
CA ILE A 153 1.09 3.36 0.34
C ILE A 153 1.45 4.07 -0.97
N TRP A 154 0.86 3.66 -2.08
CA TRP A 154 1.14 4.24 -3.40
C TRP A 154 0.57 5.65 -3.51
N VAL A 155 -0.62 5.87 -2.97
CA VAL A 155 -1.23 7.20 -2.86
C VAL A 155 -0.37 8.08 -1.96
N TYR A 156 0.02 7.58 -0.78
CA TYR A 156 0.87 8.31 0.17
C TYR A 156 2.20 8.71 -0.45
N ILE A 157 2.91 7.78 -1.11
CA ILE A 157 4.17 8.08 -1.82
C ILE A 157 3.95 9.15 -2.90
N SER A 158 2.82 9.11 -3.62
CA SER A 158 2.54 10.13 -4.63
C SER A 158 2.29 11.51 -4.05
N GLU A 159 1.70 11.60 -2.86
CA GLU A 159 1.32 12.85 -2.21
C GLU A 159 2.48 13.54 -1.47
N ILE A 160 3.47 12.80 -0.98
CA ILE A 160 4.59 13.39 -0.24
C ILE A 160 5.60 14.14 -1.12
N PHE A 161 5.61 13.86 -2.44
CA PHE A 161 6.51 14.54 -3.36
C PHE A 161 5.84 15.77 -4.00
N PRO A 162 6.58 16.90 -4.13
CA PRO A 162 6.13 18.05 -4.91
C PRO A 162 5.82 17.67 -6.36
N ASN A 163 4.86 18.38 -6.99
CA ASN A 163 4.34 18.06 -8.33
C ASN A 163 5.45 17.86 -9.39
N HIS A 164 6.46 18.72 -9.40
CA HIS A 164 7.54 18.73 -10.39
C HIS A 164 8.52 17.55 -10.32
N ILE A 165 8.54 16.81 -9.19
CA ILE A 165 9.40 15.61 -9.03
C ILE A 165 8.58 14.36 -8.64
N ARG A 166 7.25 14.45 -8.61
CA ARG A 166 6.36 13.38 -8.15
C ARG A 166 6.57 12.07 -8.90
N SER A 167 6.69 12.13 -10.22
CA SER A 167 6.92 10.94 -11.06
C SER A 167 8.23 10.23 -10.72
N TYR A 168 9.30 10.99 -10.49
CA TYR A 168 10.58 10.42 -10.07
C TYR A 168 10.52 9.83 -8.66
N GLY A 169 9.82 10.49 -7.73
CA GLY A 169 9.60 10.00 -6.37
C GLY A 169 8.77 8.71 -6.34
N GLN A 170 7.71 8.63 -7.15
CA GLN A 170 6.94 7.39 -7.33
C GLN A 170 7.79 6.27 -7.90
N SER A 171 8.55 6.54 -8.96
CA SER A 171 9.46 5.55 -9.56
C SER A 171 10.48 5.05 -8.55
N PHE A 172 11.03 5.93 -7.72
CA PHE A 172 11.95 5.56 -6.65
C PHE A 172 11.29 4.62 -5.62
N GLY A 173 10.08 4.95 -5.13
CA GLY A 173 9.34 4.11 -4.20
C GLY A 173 8.98 2.74 -4.79
N ILE A 174 8.49 2.71 -6.03
CA ILE A 174 8.17 1.48 -6.76
C ILE A 174 9.42 0.62 -6.95
N SER A 175 10.53 1.22 -7.39
CA SER A 175 11.80 0.51 -7.56
C SER A 175 12.30 -0.07 -6.24
N THR A 176 12.22 0.69 -5.15
CA THR A 176 12.56 0.19 -3.80
C THR A 176 11.74 -1.03 -3.43
N HIS A 177 10.42 -0.99 -3.65
CA HIS A 177 9.53 -2.10 -3.33
C HIS A 177 9.86 -3.38 -4.11
N TRP A 178 10.19 -3.28 -5.41
CA TRP A 178 10.42 -4.46 -6.23
C TRP A 178 11.86 -4.99 -6.21
N VAL A 179 12.81 -4.19 -5.73
CA VAL A 179 14.23 -4.62 -5.57
C VAL A 179 14.46 -5.37 -4.26
N LEU A 180 13.68 -5.08 -3.22
CA LEU A 180 13.73 -5.75 -1.92
C LEU A 180 12.83 -6.98 -1.86
#